data_30b781138555b8b6ae18e6aba5b4b306
#
_entry.id   30b781138555b8b6ae18e6aba5b4b306
#
_cell.length_a   1.000
_cell.length_b   1.000
_cell.length_c   1.000
_cell.angle_alpha   90.00
_cell.angle_beta   90.00
_cell.angle_gamma   90.00
#
_symmetry.space_group_name_H-M   'P 1'
#
loop_
_entity.id
_entity.type
_entity.pdbx_description
1 polymer ?
#
loop_
_entity_poly.entity_id
_entity_poly.type
_entity_poly.pdbx_seq_one_letter_code
_entity_poly.pdbx_strand_id
1 'polypeptide(L)'
;MNQQELKSTLDKQGFVLLNSGISLEEFEAFSSEVGGRFIQKEEKHTVIGGNSGRDLVGEKKSVFTATGLKSGHEVPLHGELYFQNSNPPDLLWFYCEQPGDWSDSTWYCDGVALFESLSLETQVYLRENNFATYHRFHPKSVWQNLYGIESPAELEKVLATNLVRMRFQAEDESVWTAFDSPILQKKGKQWAFINNILPFGIREIFHPEETKSYVEFGRDANHKKEMILEIHESANKLTQEIRWEKGMLAIIDNKRTLHGRGKVSNFDRKVYVRMSYWT
;
A
#
# COMPACT_ATOMS: atom_id res chain seq x y z
N MET A 1 -19.70 -16.94 -1.33
CA MET A 1 -19.35 -16.08 -0.15
C MET A 1 -20.15 -14.80 -0.30
N ASN A 2 -20.96 -14.44 0.68
CA ASN A 2 -21.66 -13.16 0.71
C ASN A 2 -20.82 -12.11 1.50
N GLN A 3 -21.28 -10.84 1.48
CA GLN A 3 -20.55 -9.74 2.14
C GLN A 3 -20.31 -9.96 3.64
N GLN A 4 -21.27 -10.50 4.36
CA GLN A 4 -21.17 -10.75 5.80
C GLN A 4 -20.15 -11.87 6.11
N GLU A 5 -20.14 -12.93 5.31
CA GLU A 5 -19.17 -14.02 5.42
C GLU A 5 -17.75 -13.52 5.11
N LEU A 6 -17.60 -12.72 4.05
CA LEU A 6 -16.34 -12.10 3.69
C LEU A 6 -15.81 -11.24 4.84
N LYS A 7 -16.65 -10.34 5.36
CA LYS A 7 -16.28 -9.45 6.47
C LYS A 7 -15.88 -10.25 7.72
N SER A 8 -16.66 -11.27 8.10
CA SER A 8 -16.33 -12.12 9.24
C SER A 8 -15.00 -12.86 9.07
N THR A 9 -14.69 -13.30 7.86
CA THR A 9 -13.41 -13.98 7.57
C THR A 9 -12.24 -13.00 7.63
N LEU A 10 -12.38 -11.83 7.02
CA LEU A 10 -11.35 -10.79 7.02
C LEU A 10 -11.10 -10.23 8.45
N ASP A 11 -12.13 -10.06 9.25
CA ASP A 11 -11.98 -9.64 10.65
C ASP A 11 -11.15 -10.64 11.47
N LYS A 12 -11.25 -11.93 11.16
CA LYS A 12 -10.51 -13.00 11.86
C LYS A 12 -9.09 -13.19 11.32
N GLN A 13 -8.91 -13.16 10.01
CA GLN A 13 -7.70 -13.61 9.32
C GLN A 13 -6.97 -12.48 8.58
N GLY A 14 -7.66 -11.34 8.31
CA GLY A 14 -7.10 -10.23 7.53
C GLY A 14 -6.96 -10.50 6.03
N PHE A 15 -7.17 -11.75 5.60
CA PHE A 15 -6.85 -12.22 4.26
C PHE A 15 -7.78 -13.36 3.82
N VAL A 16 -8.13 -13.39 2.53
CA VAL A 16 -8.84 -14.50 1.88
C VAL A 16 -8.17 -14.81 0.55
N LEU A 17 -7.86 -16.08 0.32
CA LEU A 17 -7.36 -16.58 -0.96
C LEU A 17 -8.37 -17.56 -1.55
N LEU A 18 -8.79 -17.34 -2.79
CA LEU A 18 -9.70 -18.21 -3.53
C LEU A 18 -9.01 -18.68 -4.81
N ASN A 19 -8.86 -19.99 -4.92
CA ASN A 19 -8.42 -20.62 -6.17
C ASN A 19 -9.65 -21.11 -6.91
N SER A 20 -10.32 -20.21 -7.63
CA SER A 20 -11.62 -20.46 -8.25
C SER A 20 -11.59 -20.60 -9.77
N GLY A 21 -10.42 -20.29 -10.40
CA GLY A 21 -10.27 -20.37 -11.85
C GLY A 21 -11.19 -19.41 -12.62
N ILE A 22 -11.67 -18.33 -11.98
CA ILE A 22 -12.62 -17.38 -12.57
C ILE A 22 -11.99 -16.49 -13.64
N SER A 23 -12.82 -15.98 -14.53
CA SER A 23 -12.44 -14.96 -15.51
C SER A 23 -12.35 -13.56 -14.88
N LEU A 24 -11.78 -12.59 -15.62
CA LEU A 24 -11.74 -11.19 -15.19
C LEU A 24 -13.14 -10.60 -15.01
N GLU A 25 -14.09 -10.95 -15.88
CA GLU A 25 -15.48 -10.51 -15.80
C GLU A 25 -16.18 -11.07 -14.56
N GLU A 26 -15.96 -12.34 -14.24
CA GLU A 26 -16.51 -12.97 -13.04
C GLU A 26 -15.88 -12.38 -11.76
N PHE A 27 -14.58 -12.08 -11.77
CA PHE A 27 -13.92 -11.36 -10.69
C PHE A 27 -14.54 -9.98 -10.46
N GLU A 28 -14.77 -9.23 -11.54
CA GLU A 28 -15.38 -7.90 -11.46
C GLU A 28 -16.81 -7.96 -10.94
N ALA A 29 -17.61 -8.92 -11.42
CA ALA A 29 -18.98 -9.15 -10.97
C ALA A 29 -19.01 -9.52 -9.47
N PHE A 30 -18.25 -10.55 -9.07
CA PHE A 30 -18.18 -11.01 -7.68
C PHE A 30 -17.73 -9.90 -6.73
N SER A 31 -16.61 -9.23 -7.05
CA SER A 31 -16.11 -8.17 -6.19
C SER A 31 -17.08 -6.99 -6.10
N SER A 32 -17.80 -6.64 -7.17
CA SER A 32 -18.83 -5.59 -7.18
C SER A 32 -20.05 -5.93 -6.32
N GLU A 33 -20.40 -7.22 -6.24
CA GLU A 33 -21.53 -7.69 -5.42
C GLU A 33 -21.22 -7.59 -3.91
N VAL A 34 -19.97 -7.91 -3.50
CA VAL A 34 -19.66 -8.07 -2.07
C VAL A 34 -18.68 -7.04 -1.51
N GLY A 35 -18.05 -6.23 -2.35
CA GLY A 35 -16.88 -5.43 -1.99
C GLY A 35 -17.15 -3.97 -1.62
N GLY A 36 -18.40 -3.51 -1.62
CA GLY A 36 -18.74 -2.12 -1.31
C GLY A 36 -18.46 -1.12 -2.44
N ARG A 37 -18.02 0.12 -2.12
CA ARG A 37 -17.74 1.18 -3.11
C ARG A 37 -16.30 1.08 -3.62
N PHE A 38 -16.12 0.87 -4.91
CA PHE A 38 -14.82 0.82 -5.56
C PHE A 38 -14.31 2.20 -5.98
N ILE A 39 -12.99 2.40 -5.88
CA ILE A 39 -12.29 3.56 -6.43
C ILE A 39 -12.39 3.49 -7.95
N GLN A 40 -12.88 4.57 -8.56
CA GLN A 40 -13.09 4.66 -10.00
C GLN A 40 -11.92 5.38 -10.70
N LYS A 41 -11.90 5.29 -12.02
CA LYS A 41 -10.92 5.97 -12.88
C LYS A 41 -10.84 7.48 -12.59
N GLU A 42 -11.98 8.09 -12.40
CA GLU A 42 -12.13 9.53 -12.18
C GLU A 42 -11.48 9.97 -10.84
N GLU A 43 -11.40 9.07 -9.86
CA GLU A 43 -10.79 9.32 -8.55
C GLU A 43 -9.28 9.03 -8.56
N LYS A 44 -8.71 8.48 -9.65
CA LYS A 44 -7.33 8.00 -9.71
C LYS A 44 -6.32 9.08 -9.30
N HIS A 45 -6.49 10.32 -9.77
CA HIS A 45 -5.56 11.40 -9.49
C HIS A 45 -5.60 11.88 -8.04
N THR A 46 -6.77 11.91 -7.43
CA THR A 46 -6.96 12.41 -6.06
C THR A 46 -6.71 11.34 -5.00
N VAL A 47 -7.03 10.08 -5.28
CA VAL A 47 -6.95 8.98 -4.30
C VAL A 47 -5.65 8.20 -4.45
N ILE A 48 -5.26 7.84 -5.67
CA ILE A 48 -4.12 6.94 -5.91
C ILE A 48 -2.83 7.73 -6.23
N GLY A 49 -2.92 9.02 -6.49
CA GLY A 49 -1.78 9.84 -6.93
C GLY A 49 -1.48 9.65 -8.42
N GLY A 50 -2.50 9.71 -9.26
CA GLY A 50 -2.36 9.78 -10.71
C GLY A 50 -1.65 8.57 -11.35
N ASN A 51 -0.51 8.85 -11.98
CA ASN A 51 0.30 7.85 -12.67
C ASN A 51 1.27 7.11 -11.74
N SER A 52 0.79 6.66 -10.58
CA SER A 52 1.57 5.93 -9.56
C SER A 52 2.08 4.54 -10.02
N GLY A 53 2.19 4.32 -11.35
CA GLY A 53 2.57 3.03 -11.92
C GLY A 53 1.44 2.02 -12.04
N ARG A 54 0.20 2.44 -11.77
CA ARG A 54 -1.00 1.61 -11.92
C ARG A 54 -1.80 2.10 -13.12
N ASP A 55 -1.86 1.29 -14.17
CA ASP A 55 -2.63 1.59 -15.37
C ASP A 55 -4.01 0.95 -15.29
N LEU A 56 -4.99 1.57 -15.96
CA LEU A 56 -6.31 0.97 -16.12
C LEU A 56 -6.25 -0.22 -17.05
N VAL A 57 -7.00 -1.25 -16.71
CA VAL A 57 -7.11 -2.47 -17.50
C VAL A 57 -8.26 -2.33 -18.50
N GLY A 58 -7.91 -2.11 -19.76
CA GLY A 58 -8.89 -1.92 -20.82
C GLY A 58 -9.83 -0.73 -20.56
N GLU A 59 -11.12 -0.93 -20.78
CA GLU A 59 -12.18 0.07 -20.55
C GLU A 59 -12.77 0.03 -19.13
N LYS A 60 -12.24 -0.84 -18.26
CA LYS A 60 -12.74 -1.03 -16.90
C LYS A 60 -12.46 0.22 -16.05
N LYS A 61 -13.48 0.71 -15.36
CA LYS A 61 -13.39 1.95 -14.59
C LYS A 61 -12.69 1.82 -13.24
N SER A 62 -12.56 0.61 -12.71
CA SER A 62 -12.07 0.34 -11.34
C SER A 62 -11.06 -0.80 -11.24
N VAL A 63 -10.57 -1.31 -12.37
CA VAL A 63 -9.54 -2.35 -12.42
C VAL A 63 -8.22 -1.72 -12.85
N PHE A 64 -7.17 -1.93 -12.07
CA PHE A 64 -5.85 -1.37 -12.30
C PHE A 64 -4.81 -2.49 -12.36
N THR A 65 -3.69 -2.25 -13.02
CA THR A 65 -2.51 -3.12 -12.87
C THR A 65 -2.04 -3.07 -11.42
N ALA A 66 -1.71 -4.21 -10.83
CA ALA A 66 -1.21 -4.25 -9.45
C ALA A 66 0.18 -3.60 -9.33
N THR A 67 0.92 -3.58 -10.42
CA THR A 67 2.25 -2.97 -10.51
C THR A 67 2.41 -2.29 -11.85
N GLY A 68 3.10 -1.15 -11.87
CA GLY A 68 3.55 -0.55 -13.12
C GLY A 68 4.48 -1.50 -13.88
N LEU A 69 4.21 -1.68 -15.15
CA LEU A 69 4.82 -2.66 -16.06
C LEU A 69 6.35 -2.59 -16.19
N LYS A 70 7.03 -1.61 -15.58
CA LYS A 70 8.46 -1.37 -15.76
C LYS A 70 9.30 -1.46 -14.47
N SER A 71 8.68 -1.74 -13.32
CA SER A 71 9.39 -1.83 -12.05
C SER A 71 9.54 -3.30 -11.62
N GLY A 72 10.65 -3.94 -12.02
CA GLY A 72 11.03 -5.26 -11.54
C GLY A 72 11.50 -5.28 -10.07
N HIS A 73 11.56 -4.12 -9.40
CA HIS A 73 12.07 -4.03 -8.03
C HIS A 73 11.11 -4.64 -7.02
N GLU A 74 11.68 -5.13 -5.94
CA GLU A 74 10.95 -5.53 -4.75
C GLU A 74 10.15 -4.35 -4.17
N VAL A 75 8.96 -4.65 -3.66
CA VAL A 75 8.14 -3.70 -2.92
C VAL A 75 7.97 -4.23 -1.51
N PRO A 76 8.64 -3.63 -0.51
CA PRO A 76 8.52 -4.05 0.88
C PRO A 76 7.09 -4.05 1.38
N LEU A 77 6.82 -4.81 2.45
CA LEU A 77 5.51 -4.87 3.10
C LEU A 77 5.00 -3.48 3.51
N HIS A 78 3.77 -3.16 3.12
CA HIS A 78 3.15 -1.86 3.37
C HIS A 78 1.62 -1.95 3.42
N GLY A 79 1.00 -0.92 4.00
CA GLY A 79 -0.41 -0.64 3.83
C GLY A 79 -0.65 0.24 2.60
N GLU A 80 -1.68 -0.05 1.81
CA GLU A 80 -1.97 0.70 0.59
C GLU A 80 -2.39 2.14 0.92
N LEU A 81 -1.66 3.12 0.38
CA LEU A 81 -1.92 4.57 0.44
C LEU A 81 -1.77 5.23 1.84
N TYR A 82 -1.27 4.56 2.85
CA TYR A 82 -1.08 5.11 4.19
C TYR A 82 -0.06 6.27 4.26
N PHE A 83 0.69 6.52 3.21
CA PHE A 83 1.70 7.58 3.15
C PHE A 83 1.22 8.87 2.47
N GLN A 84 -0.03 8.92 2.01
CA GLN A 84 -0.54 10.08 1.25
C GLN A 84 -2.06 10.23 1.24
N ASN A 85 -2.81 9.38 1.93
CA ASN A 85 -4.28 9.42 1.90
C ASN A 85 -4.86 9.30 3.30
N SER A 86 -5.65 10.31 3.70
CA SER A 86 -6.31 10.34 5.01
C SER A 86 -7.43 9.30 5.16
N ASN A 87 -7.90 8.74 4.05
CA ASN A 87 -8.89 7.67 4.02
C ASN A 87 -8.44 6.57 3.05
N PRO A 88 -7.42 5.76 3.41
CA PRO A 88 -6.98 4.65 2.57
C PRO A 88 -8.11 3.61 2.38
N PRO A 89 -8.13 2.88 1.26
CA PRO A 89 -9.15 1.87 1.00
C PRO A 89 -9.19 0.81 2.08
N ASP A 90 -10.38 0.30 2.38
CA ASP A 90 -10.56 -0.78 3.36
C ASP A 90 -10.06 -2.12 2.83
N LEU A 91 -10.29 -2.37 1.53
CA LEU A 91 -10.01 -3.66 0.89
C LEU A 91 -9.19 -3.51 -0.37
N LEU A 92 -8.29 -4.47 -0.55
CA LEU A 92 -7.58 -4.70 -1.80
C LEU A 92 -8.01 -6.04 -2.38
N TRP A 93 -8.38 -6.03 -3.66
CA TRP A 93 -8.83 -7.20 -4.41
C TRP A 93 -7.83 -7.48 -5.51
N PHE A 94 -7.03 -8.52 -5.35
CA PHE A 94 -6.07 -8.93 -6.38
C PHE A 94 -6.64 -10.08 -7.20
N TYR A 95 -6.44 -10.02 -8.51
CA TYR A 95 -6.85 -11.07 -9.45
C TYR A 95 -5.67 -11.40 -10.38
N CYS A 96 -5.40 -12.68 -10.56
CA CYS A 96 -4.37 -13.16 -11.46
C CYS A 96 -4.97 -13.61 -12.79
N GLU A 97 -4.76 -12.84 -13.85
CA GLU A 97 -5.07 -13.24 -15.21
C GLU A 97 -3.98 -14.11 -15.82
N GLN A 98 -2.72 -13.74 -15.57
CA GLN A 98 -1.54 -14.45 -16.04
C GLN A 98 -0.49 -14.46 -14.94
N PRO A 99 -0.12 -15.63 -14.41
CA PRO A 99 0.97 -15.73 -13.44
C PRO A 99 2.29 -15.37 -14.10
N GLY A 100 3.22 -14.87 -13.29
CA GLY A 100 4.61 -14.70 -13.66
C GLY A 100 5.41 -15.97 -13.43
N ASP A 101 6.72 -15.80 -13.25
CA ASP A 101 7.57 -16.89 -12.83
C ASP A 101 7.30 -17.26 -11.36
N TRP A 102 7.79 -18.43 -10.94
CA TRP A 102 7.58 -18.93 -9.59
C TRP A 102 8.08 -17.98 -8.48
N SER A 103 9.08 -17.16 -8.78
CA SER A 103 9.63 -16.13 -7.87
C SER A 103 8.83 -14.84 -7.82
N ASP A 104 7.88 -14.63 -8.75
CA ASP A 104 7.11 -13.40 -8.89
C ASP A 104 5.91 -13.36 -7.92
N SER A 105 6.15 -13.69 -6.65
CA SER A 105 5.11 -13.79 -5.61
C SER A 105 4.62 -12.43 -5.12
N THR A 106 3.40 -12.41 -4.59
CA THR A 106 2.91 -11.32 -3.75
C THR A 106 3.06 -11.74 -2.29
N TRP A 107 3.57 -10.85 -1.47
CA TRP A 107 3.77 -11.07 -0.03
C TRP A 107 2.62 -10.50 0.77
N TYR A 108 2.33 -11.12 1.90
CA TYR A 108 1.42 -10.57 2.89
C TYR A 108 1.87 -10.93 4.30
N CYS A 109 1.50 -10.08 5.26
CA CYS A 109 1.81 -10.25 6.67
C CYS A 109 0.66 -9.70 7.51
N ASP A 110 0.14 -10.49 8.46
CA ASP A 110 -0.86 -10.03 9.42
C ASP A 110 -0.24 -8.98 10.35
N GLY A 111 -0.71 -7.76 10.28
CA GLY A 111 -0.24 -6.64 11.10
C GLY A 111 -0.54 -6.81 12.59
N VAL A 112 -1.53 -7.62 12.98
CA VAL A 112 -1.77 -7.97 14.38
C VAL A 112 -0.65 -8.88 14.88
N ALA A 113 -0.37 -9.97 14.17
CA ALA A 113 0.71 -10.88 14.52
C ALA A 113 2.07 -10.18 14.50
N LEU A 114 2.30 -9.29 13.53
CA LEU A 114 3.51 -8.48 13.48
C LEU A 114 3.65 -7.60 14.72
N PHE A 115 2.61 -6.84 15.08
CA PHE A 115 2.66 -5.99 16.27
C PHE A 115 2.89 -6.78 17.56
N GLU A 116 2.23 -7.92 17.71
CA GLU A 116 2.36 -8.80 18.88
C GLU A 116 3.74 -9.48 18.97
N SER A 117 4.48 -9.60 17.86
CA SER A 117 5.82 -10.19 17.81
C SER A 117 6.94 -9.20 18.18
N LEU A 118 6.66 -7.90 18.23
CA LEU A 118 7.65 -6.88 18.59
C LEU A 118 7.98 -6.94 20.10
N SER A 119 9.11 -6.40 20.47
CA SER A 119 9.50 -6.24 21.88
C SER A 119 8.45 -5.40 22.63
N LEU A 120 8.32 -5.65 23.94
CA LEU A 120 7.37 -4.89 24.76
C LEU A 120 7.67 -3.38 24.74
N GLU A 121 8.95 -2.99 24.70
CA GLU A 121 9.37 -1.59 24.60
C GLU A 121 8.83 -0.94 23.32
N THR A 122 9.04 -1.59 22.17
CA THR A 122 8.54 -1.11 20.88
C THR A 122 7.01 -1.07 20.83
N GLN A 123 6.33 -2.10 21.36
CA GLN A 123 4.87 -2.11 21.44
C GLN A 123 4.30 -0.94 22.27
N VAL A 124 4.90 -0.67 23.44
CA VAL A 124 4.49 0.44 24.31
C VAL A 124 4.74 1.76 23.60
N TYR A 125 5.93 1.95 23.06
CA TYR A 125 6.29 3.18 22.36
C TYR A 125 5.34 3.48 21.20
N LEU A 126 5.06 2.50 20.33
CA LEU A 126 4.17 2.67 19.17
C LEU A 126 2.72 2.97 19.56
N ARG A 127 2.25 2.45 20.70
CA ARG A 127 0.91 2.78 21.23
C ARG A 127 0.81 4.20 21.75
N GLU A 128 1.85 4.68 22.43
CA GLU A 128 1.90 6.03 23.01
C GLU A 128 2.19 7.10 21.94
N ASN A 129 2.93 6.74 20.89
CA ASN A 129 3.36 7.63 19.80
C ASN A 129 2.84 7.10 18.46
N ASN A 130 1.51 6.92 18.35
CA ASN A 130 0.87 6.24 17.25
C ASN A 130 0.73 7.12 15.99
N PHE A 131 1.81 7.74 15.54
CA PHE A 131 1.84 8.37 14.23
C PHE A 131 3.25 8.46 13.65
N ALA A 132 3.32 8.53 12.31
CA ALA A 132 4.54 8.79 11.55
C ALA A 132 4.27 9.87 10.50
N THR A 133 5.27 10.69 10.20
CA THR A 133 5.21 11.67 9.12
C THR A 133 6.04 11.17 7.95
N TYR A 134 5.40 11.05 6.78
CA TYR A 134 6.04 10.65 5.54
C TYR A 134 6.43 11.88 4.75
N HIS A 135 7.73 12.09 4.53
CA HIS A 135 8.30 13.17 3.74
C HIS A 135 8.69 12.64 2.36
N ARG A 136 8.13 13.21 1.30
CA ARG A 136 8.42 12.77 -0.07
C ARG A 136 8.97 13.93 -0.89
N PHE A 137 10.06 13.66 -1.56
CA PHE A 137 10.68 14.55 -2.51
C PHE A 137 10.29 14.17 -3.94
N HIS A 138 9.83 15.14 -4.70
CA HIS A 138 9.43 14.95 -6.08
C HIS A 138 10.09 16.03 -6.97
N PRO A 139 11.05 15.66 -7.84
CA PRO A 139 11.50 16.52 -8.93
C PRO A 139 10.32 16.96 -9.81
N LYS A 140 10.47 18.08 -10.53
CA LYS A 140 9.41 18.64 -11.40
C LYS A 140 8.80 17.60 -12.32
N SER A 141 9.62 16.89 -13.09
CA SER A 141 9.15 15.87 -14.04
C SER A 141 8.39 14.73 -13.37
N VAL A 142 8.74 14.42 -12.11
CA VAL A 142 8.09 13.34 -11.35
C VAL A 142 6.71 13.79 -10.86
N TRP A 143 6.59 14.94 -10.20
CA TRP A 143 5.28 15.34 -9.68
C TRP A 143 4.29 15.72 -10.79
N GLN A 144 4.75 16.35 -11.87
CA GLN A 144 3.89 16.65 -13.02
C GLN A 144 3.34 15.38 -13.67
N ASN A 145 4.20 14.37 -13.88
CA ASN A 145 3.75 13.11 -14.44
C ASN A 145 2.87 12.31 -13.46
N LEU A 146 3.23 12.29 -12.16
CA LEU A 146 2.52 11.54 -11.13
C LEU A 146 1.08 12.04 -10.96
N TYR A 147 0.88 13.34 -10.93
CA TYR A 147 -0.43 13.94 -10.69
C TYR A 147 -1.15 14.40 -11.96
N GLY A 148 -0.46 14.49 -13.09
CA GLY A 148 -1.02 15.03 -14.33
C GLY A 148 -1.36 16.53 -14.23
N ILE A 149 -0.63 17.28 -13.40
CA ILE A 149 -0.84 18.68 -13.08
C ILE A 149 0.44 19.46 -13.37
N GLU A 150 0.33 20.61 -14.00
CA GLU A 150 1.49 21.45 -14.35
C GLU A 150 1.70 22.62 -13.36
N SER A 151 0.62 23.05 -12.69
CA SER A 151 0.65 24.19 -11.78
C SER A 151 0.88 23.75 -10.34
N PRO A 152 1.92 24.28 -9.64
CA PRO A 152 2.11 23.99 -8.20
C PRO A 152 0.91 24.39 -7.33
N ALA A 153 0.24 25.49 -7.66
CA ALA A 153 -0.93 25.96 -6.91
C ALA A 153 -2.16 25.06 -7.09
N GLU A 154 -2.31 24.41 -8.24
CA GLU A 154 -3.33 23.41 -8.47
C GLU A 154 -2.99 22.11 -7.73
N LEU A 155 -1.72 21.68 -7.79
CA LEU A 155 -1.25 20.51 -7.06
C LEU A 155 -1.48 20.65 -5.55
N GLU A 156 -1.18 21.81 -4.97
CA GLU A 156 -1.41 22.08 -3.54
C GLU A 156 -2.88 21.88 -3.15
N LYS A 157 -3.82 22.38 -3.97
CA LYS A 157 -5.25 22.18 -3.74
C LYS A 157 -5.65 20.71 -3.77
N VAL A 158 -5.13 19.95 -4.73
CA VAL A 158 -5.40 18.50 -4.85
C VAL A 158 -4.83 17.74 -3.65
N LEU A 159 -3.60 18.03 -3.25
CA LEU A 159 -2.96 17.38 -2.10
C LEU A 159 -3.68 17.71 -0.78
N ALA A 160 -4.14 18.92 -0.60
CA ALA A 160 -4.86 19.37 0.58
C ALA A 160 -6.17 18.58 0.81
N THR A 161 -6.82 18.06 -0.23
CA THR A 161 -8.02 17.21 -0.10
C THR A 161 -7.75 15.92 0.67
N ASN A 162 -6.50 15.45 0.67
CA ASN A 162 -6.04 14.28 1.42
C ASN A 162 -5.21 14.65 2.66
N LEU A 163 -5.25 15.90 3.11
CA LEU A 163 -4.48 16.43 4.24
C LEU A 163 -2.95 16.35 4.03
N VAL A 164 -2.49 16.29 2.80
CA VAL A 164 -1.08 16.29 2.45
C VAL A 164 -0.58 17.74 2.41
N ARG A 165 0.40 18.06 3.22
CA ARG A 165 1.09 19.36 3.21
C ARG A 165 2.09 19.40 2.06
N MET A 166 2.22 20.56 1.41
CA MET A 166 3.15 20.75 0.30
C MET A 166 4.06 21.95 0.52
N ARG A 167 5.32 21.84 0.06
CA ARG A 167 6.27 22.95 -0.07
C ARG A 167 6.89 22.91 -1.46
N PHE A 168 6.66 23.94 -2.25
CA PHE A 168 7.28 24.13 -3.57
C PHE A 168 8.64 24.82 -3.40
N GLN A 169 9.64 24.36 -4.14
CA GLN A 169 10.99 24.98 -4.22
C GLN A 169 11.15 25.61 -5.59
N ALA A 170 11.25 26.94 -5.64
CA ALA A 170 11.30 27.68 -6.90
C ALA A 170 12.61 27.49 -7.68
N GLU A 171 13.71 27.16 -6.97
CA GLU A 171 15.04 27.06 -7.55
C GLU A 171 15.18 25.89 -8.52
N ASP A 172 14.55 24.76 -8.21
CA ASP A 172 14.60 23.53 -9.03
C ASP A 172 13.20 23.03 -9.40
N GLU A 173 12.16 23.81 -9.09
CA GLU A 173 10.75 23.49 -9.29
C GLU A 173 10.34 22.13 -8.67
N SER A 174 11.05 21.69 -7.67
CA SER A 174 10.72 20.46 -6.93
C SER A 174 9.63 20.70 -5.89
N VAL A 175 9.00 19.60 -5.46
CA VAL A 175 7.95 19.60 -4.44
C VAL A 175 8.34 18.65 -3.32
N TRP A 176 8.24 19.14 -2.10
CA TRP A 176 8.20 18.32 -0.89
C TRP A 176 6.76 18.16 -0.44
N THR A 177 6.38 16.93 -0.12
CA THR A 177 5.10 16.64 0.54
C THR A 177 5.35 16.04 1.91
N ALA A 178 4.46 16.33 2.87
CA ALA A 178 4.48 15.72 4.20
C ALA A 178 3.06 15.27 4.56
N PHE A 179 2.94 14.04 5.04
CA PHE A 179 1.66 13.44 5.43
C PHE A 179 1.80 12.69 6.76
N ASP A 180 0.90 13.00 7.70
CA ASP A 180 0.83 12.35 9.00
C ASP A 180 -0.16 11.19 8.95
N SER A 181 0.28 10.00 9.36
CA SER A 181 -0.55 8.79 9.35
C SER A 181 -0.37 8.00 10.65
N PRO A 182 -1.43 7.37 11.17
CA PRO A 182 -1.29 6.42 12.24
C PRO A 182 -0.36 5.26 11.86
N ILE A 183 0.46 4.80 12.82
CA ILE A 183 1.30 3.62 12.67
C ILE A 183 0.49 2.34 12.91
N LEU A 184 -0.39 2.40 13.89
CA LEU A 184 -1.23 1.28 14.33
C LEU A 184 -2.71 1.58 14.04
N GLN A 185 -3.43 0.55 13.61
CA GLN A 185 -4.88 0.57 13.48
C GLN A 185 -5.53 -0.33 14.53
N LYS A 186 -6.70 0.07 15.06
CA LYS A 186 -7.48 -0.76 15.97
C LYS A 186 -8.34 -1.75 15.19
N LYS A 187 -8.20 -3.04 15.52
CA LYS A 187 -9.08 -4.13 15.03
C LYS A 187 -9.72 -4.81 16.22
N GLY A 188 -10.91 -4.34 16.59
CA GLY A 188 -11.58 -4.77 17.82
C GLY A 188 -10.76 -4.40 19.06
N LYS A 189 -10.28 -5.41 19.81
CA LYS A 189 -9.41 -5.22 20.99
C LYS A 189 -7.91 -5.26 20.66
N GLN A 190 -7.54 -5.65 19.45
CA GLN A 190 -6.14 -5.80 19.02
C GLN A 190 -5.64 -4.55 18.29
N TRP A 191 -4.32 -4.41 18.22
CA TRP A 191 -3.64 -3.43 17.40
C TRP A 191 -2.99 -4.12 16.21
N ALA A 192 -3.15 -3.56 15.03
CA ALA A 192 -2.48 -3.99 13.82
C ALA A 192 -1.44 -2.95 13.41
N PHE A 193 -0.20 -3.38 13.18
CA PHE A 193 0.82 -2.55 12.54
C PHE A 193 0.51 -2.49 11.05
N ILE A 194 0.02 -1.33 10.58
CA ILE A 194 -0.38 -1.14 9.18
C ILE A 194 -0.08 0.29 8.73
N ASN A 195 0.94 0.46 7.90
CA ASN A 195 1.51 1.75 7.51
C ASN A 195 2.53 1.55 6.37
N ASN A 196 3.35 2.58 6.07
CA ASN A 196 4.41 2.54 5.07
C ASN A 196 5.83 2.74 5.66
N ILE A 197 6.02 2.47 6.94
CA ILE A 197 7.34 2.65 7.59
C ILE A 197 8.41 1.78 6.93
N LEU A 198 8.10 0.51 6.62
CA LEU A 198 9.09 -0.40 6.03
C LEU A 198 9.61 0.07 4.67
N PRO A 199 8.78 0.43 3.66
CA PRO A 199 9.31 0.91 2.38
C PRO A 199 10.18 2.16 2.49
N PHE A 200 9.82 3.10 3.36
CA PHE A 200 10.60 4.32 3.58
C PHE A 200 11.85 4.04 4.40
N GLY A 201 11.71 3.38 5.53
CA GLY A 201 12.78 3.15 6.48
C GLY A 201 13.87 2.21 5.97
N ILE A 202 13.50 1.14 5.24
CA ILE A 202 14.47 0.22 4.62
C ILE A 202 15.30 0.97 3.59
N ARG A 203 14.66 1.78 2.72
CA ARG A 203 15.39 2.57 1.73
C ARG A 203 16.29 3.61 2.40
N GLU A 204 15.83 4.27 3.44
CA GLU A 204 16.59 5.25 4.20
C GLU A 204 17.84 4.62 4.86
N ILE A 205 17.74 3.38 5.34
CA ILE A 205 18.85 2.69 6.02
C ILE A 205 19.84 2.06 5.03
N PHE A 206 19.33 1.39 3.99
CA PHE A 206 20.17 0.56 3.10
C PHE A 206 20.51 1.23 1.77
N HIS A 207 19.76 2.26 1.37
CA HIS A 207 19.91 2.97 0.09
C HIS A 207 19.76 4.50 0.26
N PRO A 208 20.47 5.12 1.22
CA PRO A 208 20.28 6.55 1.55
C PRO A 208 20.60 7.49 0.38
N GLU A 209 21.46 7.07 -0.56
CA GLU A 209 21.81 7.83 -1.76
C GLU A 209 20.74 7.81 -2.86
N GLU A 210 19.82 6.84 -2.82
CA GLU A 210 18.80 6.66 -3.86
C GLU A 210 17.55 7.53 -3.66
N THR A 211 17.38 8.09 -2.45
CA THR A 211 16.17 8.85 -2.14
C THR A 211 16.43 9.99 -1.17
N LYS A 212 15.72 11.10 -1.40
CA LYS A 212 15.60 12.17 -0.41
C LYS A 212 14.35 12.01 0.46
N SER A 213 13.44 11.08 0.07
CA SER A 213 12.22 10.81 0.84
C SER A 213 12.53 9.99 2.07
N TYR A 214 11.87 10.29 3.19
CA TYR A 214 12.12 9.64 4.48
C TYR A 214 10.84 9.57 5.32
N VAL A 215 10.87 8.77 6.37
CA VAL A 215 9.82 8.71 7.39
C VAL A 215 10.34 9.26 8.72
N GLU A 216 9.52 10.05 9.38
CA GLU A 216 9.81 10.61 10.70
C GLU A 216 8.90 9.99 11.75
N PHE A 217 9.51 9.29 12.70
CA PHE A 217 8.95 8.75 13.93
C PHE A 217 10.11 8.33 14.85
N GLY A 218 9.82 7.93 16.08
CA GLY A 218 10.89 7.59 17.01
C GLY A 218 11.33 8.81 17.86
N ARG A 219 12.13 8.57 18.89
CA ARG A 219 12.66 9.62 19.77
C ARG A 219 13.80 10.38 19.11
N ASP A 220 14.63 9.66 18.38
CA ASP A 220 15.79 10.14 17.64
C ASP A 220 16.12 9.17 16.48
N ALA A 221 17.16 9.49 15.70
CA ALA A 221 17.56 8.71 14.54
C ALA A 221 18.00 7.27 14.87
N ASN A 222 18.67 7.06 16.01
CA ASN A 222 19.12 5.73 16.44
C ASN A 222 17.94 4.87 16.85
N HIS A 223 17.06 5.37 17.71
CA HIS A 223 15.85 4.70 18.15
C HIS A 223 14.93 4.36 16.96
N LYS A 224 14.77 5.29 16.01
CA LYS A 224 14.05 5.03 14.75
C LYS A 224 14.66 3.87 13.99
N LYS A 225 15.98 3.87 13.79
CA LYS A 225 16.71 2.82 13.06
C LYS A 225 16.55 1.45 13.73
N GLU A 226 16.71 1.38 15.04
CA GLU A 226 16.56 0.14 15.82
C GLU A 226 15.15 -0.44 15.67
N MET A 227 14.11 0.38 15.80
CA MET A 227 12.72 -0.05 15.59
C MET A 227 12.46 -0.52 14.15
N ILE A 228 12.97 0.18 13.12
CA ILE A 228 12.81 -0.25 11.73
C ILE A 228 13.43 -1.63 11.50
N LEU A 229 14.63 -1.86 12.05
CA LEU A 229 15.31 -3.15 11.90
C LEU A 229 14.57 -4.26 12.64
N GLU A 230 14.09 -4.03 13.86
CA GLU A 230 13.26 -4.98 14.61
C GLU A 230 11.97 -5.33 13.86
N ILE A 231 11.24 -4.31 13.38
CA ILE A 231 10.00 -4.49 12.62
C ILE A 231 10.27 -5.27 11.33
N HIS A 232 11.35 -4.93 10.61
CA HIS A 232 11.73 -5.61 9.37
C HIS A 232 12.06 -7.09 9.61
N GLU A 233 12.86 -7.38 10.63
CA GLU A 233 13.22 -8.77 10.99
C GLU A 233 11.98 -9.59 11.38
N SER A 234 11.11 -9.01 12.21
CA SER A 234 9.84 -9.66 12.63
C SER A 234 8.90 -9.87 11.44
N ALA A 235 8.77 -8.88 10.56
CA ALA A 235 7.97 -8.97 9.35
C ALA A 235 8.47 -10.08 8.42
N ASN A 236 9.79 -10.19 8.22
CA ASN A 236 10.37 -11.25 7.38
C ASN A 236 10.05 -12.66 7.90
N LYS A 237 10.02 -12.86 9.23
CA LYS A 237 9.66 -14.14 9.85
C LYS A 237 8.20 -14.52 9.68
N LEU A 238 7.31 -13.52 9.57
CA LEU A 238 5.85 -13.68 9.49
C LEU A 238 5.29 -13.57 8.08
N THR A 239 6.12 -13.15 7.11
CA THR A 239 5.72 -12.99 5.71
C THR A 239 5.31 -14.33 5.11
N GLN A 240 4.17 -14.31 4.45
CA GLN A 240 3.67 -15.41 3.64
C GLN A 240 3.60 -15.00 2.18
N GLU A 241 3.61 -15.96 1.27
CA GLU A 241 3.64 -15.75 -0.18
C GLU A 241 2.38 -16.23 -0.85
N ILE A 242 1.84 -15.43 -1.76
CA ILE A 242 0.84 -15.86 -2.74
C ILE A 242 1.60 -16.22 -4.01
N ARG A 243 1.62 -17.49 -4.33
CA ARG A 243 2.08 -18.00 -5.62
C ARG A 243 0.91 -18.07 -6.55
N TRP A 244 0.88 -17.13 -7.49
CA TRP A 244 -0.27 -16.93 -8.33
C TRP A 244 -0.47 -18.06 -9.34
N GLU A 245 -1.72 -18.48 -9.46
CA GLU A 245 -2.23 -19.31 -10.57
C GLU A 245 -3.31 -18.53 -11.32
N LYS A 246 -3.53 -18.84 -12.59
CA LYS A 246 -4.54 -18.17 -13.39
C LYS A 246 -5.94 -18.32 -12.76
N GLY A 247 -6.67 -17.22 -12.65
CA GLY A 247 -7.99 -17.19 -12.05
C GLY A 247 -8.01 -17.17 -10.52
N MET A 248 -6.86 -17.08 -9.86
CA MET A 248 -6.79 -16.87 -8.40
C MET A 248 -7.22 -15.45 -8.02
N LEU A 249 -7.89 -15.36 -6.89
CA LEU A 249 -8.34 -14.11 -6.27
C LEU A 249 -7.82 -14.04 -4.83
N ALA A 250 -7.20 -12.92 -4.46
CA ALA A 250 -6.86 -12.62 -3.08
C ALA A 250 -7.55 -11.33 -2.63
N ILE A 251 -8.10 -11.34 -1.41
CA ILE A 251 -8.76 -10.20 -0.79
C ILE A 251 -8.02 -9.88 0.50
N ILE A 252 -7.57 -8.64 0.64
CA ILE A 252 -6.79 -8.17 1.78
C ILE A 252 -7.57 -7.09 2.53
N ASP A 253 -7.73 -7.26 3.85
CA ASP A 253 -8.13 -6.18 4.75
C ASP A 253 -6.95 -5.21 4.91
N ASN A 254 -7.00 -4.09 4.22
CA ASN A 254 -5.94 -3.07 4.24
C ASN A 254 -5.83 -2.32 5.58
N LYS A 255 -6.71 -2.59 6.54
CA LYS A 255 -6.61 -2.07 7.92
C LYS A 255 -5.99 -3.08 8.90
N ARG A 256 -5.63 -4.27 8.40
CA ARG A 256 -5.03 -5.32 9.21
C ARG A 256 -3.79 -5.94 8.58
N THR A 257 -3.77 -6.13 7.27
CA THR A 257 -2.76 -6.94 6.58
C THR A 257 -1.89 -6.09 5.68
N LEU A 258 -0.60 -6.11 5.94
CA LEU A 258 0.42 -5.54 5.06
C LEU A 258 0.55 -6.44 3.82
N HIS A 259 0.86 -5.82 2.70
CA HIS A 259 1.18 -6.52 1.48
C HIS A 259 2.46 -5.98 0.84
N GLY A 260 3.08 -6.80 0.01
CA GLY A 260 4.30 -6.46 -0.69
C GLY A 260 4.50 -7.36 -1.90
N ARG A 261 5.65 -7.28 -2.52
CA ARG A 261 5.95 -8.06 -3.70
C ARG A 261 7.45 -8.32 -3.81
N GLY A 262 7.80 -9.55 -4.12
CA GLY A 262 9.15 -9.91 -4.53
C GLY A 262 9.58 -9.24 -5.82
N LYS A 263 10.84 -9.41 -6.19
CA LYS A 263 11.37 -8.95 -7.46
C LYS A 263 10.61 -9.64 -8.60
N VAL A 264 10.14 -8.88 -9.60
CA VAL A 264 9.49 -9.43 -10.79
C VAL A 264 10.54 -9.67 -11.86
N SER A 265 10.64 -10.90 -12.33
CA SER A 265 11.52 -11.34 -13.41
C SER A 265 10.78 -11.48 -14.73
N ASN A 266 9.50 -11.85 -14.69
CA ASN A 266 8.66 -12.03 -15.87
C ASN A 266 7.65 -10.89 -16.01
N PHE A 267 7.85 -10.01 -16.97
CA PHE A 267 6.99 -8.84 -17.23
C PHE A 267 5.70 -9.18 -17.99
N ASP A 268 5.50 -10.44 -18.41
CA ASP A 268 4.21 -10.91 -18.96
C ASP A 268 3.18 -11.20 -17.86
N ARG A 269 3.62 -11.17 -16.59
CA ARG A 269 2.74 -11.31 -15.43
C ARG A 269 1.64 -10.25 -15.44
N LYS A 270 0.38 -10.71 -15.33
CA LYS A 270 -0.82 -9.86 -15.25
C LYS A 270 -1.56 -10.15 -13.97
N VAL A 271 -1.25 -9.40 -12.95
CA VAL A 271 -2.03 -9.34 -11.71
C VAL A 271 -2.68 -7.95 -11.64
N TYR A 272 -3.98 -7.96 -11.44
CA TYR A 272 -4.80 -6.75 -11.38
C TYR A 272 -5.23 -6.48 -9.95
N VAL A 273 -5.59 -5.23 -9.67
CA VAL A 273 -6.09 -4.81 -8.36
C VAL A 273 -7.32 -3.92 -8.51
N ARG A 274 -8.27 -4.12 -7.63
CA ARG A 274 -9.34 -3.17 -7.32
C ARG A 274 -9.20 -2.74 -5.87
N MET A 275 -9.65 -1.55 -5.55
CA MET A 275 -9.61 -1.00 -4.20
C MET A 275 -11.00 -0.54 -3.82
N SER A 276 -11.47 -0.90 -2.62
CA SER A 276 -12.82 -0.55 -2.20
C SER A 276 -12.91 -0.11 -0.74
N TYR A 277 -14.01 0.57 -0.46
CA TYR A 277 -14.45 0.94 0.88
C TYR A 277 -15.67 0.11 1.25
N TRP A 278 -15.76 -0.32 2.52
CA TRP A 278 -17.00 -0.90 3.03
C TRP A 278 -18.14 0.13 2.95
N THR A 279 -19.33 -0.32 2.61
CA THR A 279 -20.57 0.47 2.62
C THR A 279 -21.40 0.14 3.82
#